data_0feba41bcff8e7a81e3230d41f8424a5
#
_entry.id   0feba41bcff8e7a81e3230d41f8424a5
#
_cell.length_a   1.000
_cell.length_b   1.000
_cell.length_c   1.000
_cell.angle_alpha   90.00
_cell.angle_beta   90.00
_cell.angle_gamma   90.00
#
_symmetry.space_group_name_H-M   'P 1'
#
loop_
_entity.id
_entity.type
_entity.pdbx_description
1 polymer ?
#
loop_
_entity_poly.entity_id
_entity_poly.type
_entity_poly.pdbx_seq_one_letter_code
_entity_poly.pdbx_strand_id
1 'polypeptide(L)'
;MDSKLVVEQMSGRWQIKHPALRPLATEAARVLPGDRVSYEWIPRAQNKRADRLANQAMDAGQRGEVPPGGVVEGPEHEAEAGAERDVYGAGVAPSAEGPVYDAGTGVQAAPNRHREAVTVAVPEARPRHTTPRTAAPDMGTPATLVLLRHGETPLTPEKRFSGSGGSDPSLSPVGREQAARVAEALARRGTIEVIVASPLARTRETAEAVATRLGLDVAVDDGLRETDFGAWEGLTFREVRERHPEDMAAWLGDQAARPTGGGESFAEVAERIAATRDRLTSAYAGRTVLVVSHVTPIKTLVRLALGAPPEALFRMDLAAASLSAVAYYADGNASVRLLNDTSHLR
;
A
#
# COMPACT_ATOMS: atom_id res chain seq x y z
N MET A 1 -2.43 -27.74 -6.70
CA MET A 1 -1.86 -26.68 -5.83
C MET A 1 -1.02 -25.72 -6.67
N ASP A 2 -1.14 -24.42 -6.47
CA ASP A 2 -0.40 -23.39 -7.23
C ASP A 2 0.95 -22.99 -6.61
N SER A 3 1.25 -23.44 -5.40
CA SER A 3 2.57 -23.27 -4.77
C SER A 3 3.48 -24.48 -5.09
N LYS A 4 4.42 -24.28 -5.99
CA LYS A 4 5.42 -25.33 -6.32
C LYS A 4 6.23 -25.74 -5.08
N LEU A 5 6.59 -24.81 -4.21
CA LEU A 5 7.30 -25.09 -2.95
C LEU A 5 6.52 -26.08 -2.08
N VAL A 6 5.21 -25.84 -1.89
CA VAL A 6 4.36 -26.70 -1.06
C VAL A 6 4.22 -28.09 -1.70
N VAL A 7 4.01 -28.16 -3.02
CA VAL A 7 3.94 -29.45 -3.75
C VAL A 7 5.21 -30.27 -3.56
N GLU A 8 6.38 -29.65 -3.73
CA GLU A 8 7.68 -30.34 -3.60
C GLU A 8 7.95 -30.79 -2.15
N GLN A 9 7.57 -29.97 -1.16
CA GLN A 9 7.72 -30.32 0.25
C GLN A 9 6.75 -31.43 0.70
N MET A 10 5.48 -31.33 0.32
CA MET A 10 4.46 -32.33 0.67
C MET A 10 4.66 -33.67 -0.05
N SER A 11 5.27 -33.65 -1.24
CA SER A 11 5.68 -34.85 -1.96
C SER A 11 6.97 -35.50 -1.44
N GLY A 12 7.59 -34.90 -0.41
CA GLY A 12 8.85 -35.39 0.17
C GLY A 12 10.11 -35.15 -0.68
N ARG A 13 9.97 -34.47 -1.83
CA ARG A 13 11.13 -34.19 -2.71
C ARG A 13 12.02 -33.09 -2.17
N TRP A 14 11.45 -32.13 -1.40
CA TRP A 14 12.21 -31.06 -0.75
C TRP A 14 12.02 -31.07 0.77
N GLN A 15 13.10 -30.75 1.50
CA GLN A 15 13.03 -30.65 2.95
C GLN A 15 12.26 -29.40 3.40
N ILE A 16 11.43 -29.57 4.42
CA ILE A 16 10.76 -28.46 5.12
C ILE A 16 11.78 -27.82 6.08
N LYS A 17 12.38 -26.72 5.65
CA LYS A 17 13.40 -26.00 6.44
C LYS A 17 12.81 -25.20 7.59
N HIS A 18 11.59 -24.65 7.42
CA HIS A 18 10.97 -23.80 8.43
C HIS A 18 10.40 -24.63 9.60
N PRO A 19 10.86 -24.43 10.85
CA PRO A 19 10.46 -25.26 11.99
C PRO A 19 8.96 -25.29 12.24
N ALA A 20 8.25 -24.14 12.08
CA ALA A 20 6.81 -24.05 12.29
C ALA A 20 5.97 -24.79 11.25
N LEU A 21 6.51 -25.10 10.07
CA LEU A 21 5.77 -25.83 9.04
C LEU A 21 5.86 -27.35 9.20
N ARG A 22 6.85 -27.87 9.94
CA ARG A 22 7.03 -29.31 10.16
C ARG A 22 5.84 -29.95 10.90
N PRO A 23 5.35 -29.37 12.02
CA PRO A 23 4.18 -29.92 12.71
C PRO A 23 2.94 -29.97 11.82
N LEU A 24 2.69 -28.90 11.05
CA LEU A 24 1.53 -28.81 10.13
C LEU A 24 1.62 -29.85 9.00
N ALA A 25 2.80 -30.06 8.42
CA ALA A 25 2.99 -31.11 7.41
C ALA A 25 2.79 -32.52 7.99
N THR A 26 3.23 -32.75 9.23
CA THR A 26 3.02 -34.03 9.93
C THR A 26 1.53 -34.26 10.19
N GLU A 27 0.82 -33.24 10.61
CA GLU A 27 -0.63 -33.31 10.86
C GLU A 27 -1.41 -33.57 9.54
N ALA A 28 -1.06 -32.84 8.48
CA ALA A 28 -1.63 -33.05 7.16
C ALA A 28 -1.42 -34.49 6.64
N ALA A 29 -0.22 -35.06 6.89
CA ALA A 29 0.08 -36.46 6.51
C ALA A 29 -0.70 -37.49 7.36
N ARG A 30 -1.14 -37.14 8.57
CA ARG A 30 -2.02 -38.00 9.38
C ARG A 30 -3.45 -38.00 8.87
N VAL A 31 -3.94 -36.86 8.41
CA VAL A 31 -5.30 -36.72 7.87
C VAL A 31 -5.40 -37.34 6.47
N LEU A 32 -4.36 -37.18 5.66
CA LEU A 32 -4.28 -37.64 4.28
C LEU A 32 -2.99 -38.46 4.09
N PRO A 33 -3.04 -39.80 4.30
CA PRO A 33 -1.88 -40.67 4.11
C PRO A 33 -1.30 -40.57 2.67
N GLY A 34 0.03 -40.56 2.58
CA GLY A 34 0.74 -40.29 1.34
C GLY A 34 0.50 -41.30 0.20
N ASP A 35 -0.01 -42.50 0.53
CA ASP A 35 -0.43 -43.51 -0.42
C ASP A 35 -1.80 -43.20 -1.09
N ARG A 36 -2.55 -42.26 -0.54
CA ARG A 36 -3.88 -41.84 -1.02
C ARG A 36 -3.92 -40.44 -1.62
N VAL A 37 -2.78 -39.72 -1.60
CA VAL A 37 -2.72 -38.32 -2.05
C VAL A 37 -1.59 -38.10 -3.02
N SER A 38 -1.92 -37.59 -4.19
CA SER A 38 -0.96 -37.09 -5.17
C SER A 38 -0.94 -35.57 -5.17
N TYR A 39 0.24 -34.98 -5.08
CA TYR A 39 0.44 -33.53 -5.12
C TYR A 39 0.95 -33.11 -6.48
N GLU A 40 0.14 -32.36 -7.21
CA GLU A 40 0.47 -31.83 -8.53
C GLU A 40 0.45 -30.30 -8.51
N TRP A 41 1.43 -29.69 -9.19
CA TRP A 41 1.43 -28.24 -9.38
C TRP A 41 0.57 -27.87 -10.59
N ILE A 42 -0.32 -26.89 -10.38
CA ILE A 42 -1.14 -26.29 -11.43
C ILE A 42 -0.96 -24.78 -11.44
N PRO A 43 -1.07 -24.10 -12.58
CA PRO A 43 -1.06 -22.66 -12.66
C PRO A 43 -2.16 -22.03 -11.77
N ARG A 44 -1.88 -20.91 -11.12
CA ARG A 44 -2.82 -20.22 -10.20
C ARG A 44 -4.19 -19.95 -10.84
N ALA A 45 -4.23 -19.62 -12.13
CA ALA A 45 -5.47 -19.39 -12.86
C ALA A 45 -6.42 -20.61 -12.87
N GLN A 46 -5.87 -21.82 -12.71
CA GLN A 46 -6.61 -23.10 -12.67
C GLN A 46 -6.95 -23.53 -11.24
N ASN A 47 -6.42 -22.84 -10.20
CA ASN A 47 -6.63 -23.20 -8.79
C ASN A 47 -7.75 -22.42 -8.10
N LYS A 48 -8.60 -21.72 -8.83
CA LYS A 48 -9.66 -20.84 -8.29
C LYS A 48 -10.62 -21.50 -7.30
N ARG A 49 -10.87 -22.81 -7.46
CA ARG A 49 -11.77 -23.56 -6.57
C ARG A 49 -11.13 -23.79 -5.20
N ALA A 50 -9.85 -24.21 -5.18
CA ALA A 50 -9.11 -24.41 -3.93
C ALA A 50 -8.87 -23.11 -3.19
N ASP A 51 -8.53 -22.01 -3.89
CA ASP A 51 -8.41 -20.68 -3.29
C ASP A 51 -9.71 -20.23 -2.61
N ARG A 52 -10.87 -20.49 -3.25
CA ARG A 52 -12.17 -20.15 -2.67
C ARG A 52 -12.45 -20.96 -1.40
N LEU A 53 -12.17 -22.26 -1.40
CA LEU A 53 -12.36 -23.13 -0.24
C LEU A 53 -11.42 -22.75 0.91
N ALA A 54 -10.17 -22.44 0.61
CA ALA A 54 -9.21 -21.98 1.61
C ALA A 54 -9.64 -20.65 2.27
N ASN A 55 -10.12 -19.69 1.46
CA ASN A 55 -10.63 -18.43 1.97
C ASN A 55 -11.89 -18.63 2.84
N GLN A 56 -12.82 -19.48 2.41
CA GLN A 56 -14.02 -19.82 3.21
C GLN A 56 -13.65 -20.48 4.55
N ALA A 57 -12.64 -21.36 4.57
CA ALA A 57 -12.17 -21.98 5.80
C ALA A 57 -11.50 -20.97 6.74
N MET A 58 -10.70 -20.04 6.20
CA MET A 58 -10.10 -18.96 6.98
C MET A 58 -11.15 -18.01 7.56
N ASP A 59 -12.15 -17.62 6.77
CA ASP A 59 -13.25 -16.77 7.21
C ASP A 59 -14.11 -17.44 8.30
N ALA A 60 -14.40 -18.74 8.16
CA ALA A 60 -15.09 -19.53 9.18
C ALA A 60 -14.27 -19.62 10.47
N GLY A 61 -12.96 -19.87 10.37
CA GLY A 61 -12.05 -19.90 11.52
C GLY A 61 -11.98 -18.56 12.27
N GLN A 62 -12.00 -17.43 11.56
CA GLN A 62 -12.06 -16.10 12.17
C GLN A 62 -13.38 -15.85 12.93
N ARG A 63 -14.48 -16.48 12.51
CA ARG A 63 -15.78 -16.40 13.19
C ARG A 63 -15.97 -17.45 14.31
N GLY A 64 -14.96 -18.32 14.52
CA GLY A 64 -15.06 -19.41 15.48
C GLY A 64 -16.00 -20.55 15.02
N GLU A 65 -16.34 -20.61 13.74
CA GLU A 65 -17.19 -21.61 13.13
C GLU A 65 -16.35 -22.80 12.64
N VAL A 66 -16.83 -24.02 12.81
CA VAL A 66 -16.22 -25.21 12.19
C VAL A 66 -16.60 -25.20 10.69
N PRO A 67 -15.62 -25.25 9.77
CA PRO A 67 -15.94 -25.28 8.35
C PRO A 67 -16.81 -26.50 8.02
N PRO A 68 -17.86 -26.38 7.18
CA PRO A 68 -18.66 -27.51 6.80
C PRO A 68 -17.79 -28.55 6.10
N GLY A 69 -17.74 -29.76 6.67
CA GLY A 69 -17.06 -30.91 6.08
C GLY A 69 -17.78 -31.36 4.81
N GLY A 70 -17.46 -30.77 3.68
CA GLY A 70 -17.97 -31.21 2.39
C GLY A 70 -17.22 -32.46 1.92
N VAL A 71 -17.91 -33.58 1.82
CA VAL A 71 -17.47 -34.72 1.02
C VAL A 71 -17.38 -34.23 -0.43
N VAL A 72 -16.17 -34.16 -0.97
CA VAL A 72 -15.96 -33.80 -2.37
C VAL A 72 -16.05 -35.08 -3.20
N GLU A 73 -17.19 -35.29 -3.87
CA GLU A 73 -17.26 -36.24 -4.97
C GLU A 73 -16.29 -35.78 -6.07
N GLY A 74 -15.48 -36.72 -6.57
CA GLY A 74 -14.47 -36.49 -7.59
C GLY A 74 -15.07 -36.06 -8.93
N PRO A 75 -14.30 -35.34 -9.77
CA PRO A 75 -14.79 -34.95 -11.08
C PRO A 75 -14.82 -36.13 -12.04
N GLU A 76 -15.95 -36.35 -12.64
CA GLU A 76 -16.07 -37.13 -13.87
C GLU A 76 -15.32 -36.39 -14.99
N HIS A 77 -14.50 -37.14 -15.72
CA HIS A 77 -13.80 -36.68 -16.92
C HIS A 77 -14.82 -36.43 -18.03
N GLU A 78 -14.98 -35.19 -18.43
CA GLU A 78 -15.41 -34.89 -19.79
C GLU A 78 -14.31 -34.08 -20.48
N ALA A 79 -13.74 -34.74 -21.48
CA ALA A 79 -12.90 -34.14 -22.47
C ALA A 79 -13.78 -33.56 -23.57
N GLU A 80 -13.65 -32.26 -23.85
CA GLU A 80 -13.92 -31.79 -25.22
C GLU A 80 -13.05 -30.54 -25.54
N ALA A 81 -12.61 -30.65 -26.79
CA ALA A 81 -11.68 -29.74 -27.45
C ALA A 81 -12.40 -28.51 -28.01
N GLY A 82 -11.62 -27.43 -28.19
CA GLY A 82 -11.82 -26.63 -29.38
C GLY A 82 -12.12 -25.15 -29.20
N ALA A 83 -11.24 -24.40 -29.85
CA ALA A 83 -11.48 -23.17 -30.59
C ALA A 83 -11.24 -21.82 -29.90
N GLU A 84 -10.19 -21.21 -30.40
CA GLU A 84 -9.91 -19.79 -30.49
C GLU A 84 -11.14 -18.95 -30.90
N ARG A 85 -11.19 -17.72 -30.37
CA ARG A 85 -11.46 -16.51 -31.20
C ARG A 85 -11.30 -15.24 -30.40
N ASP A 86 -10.40 -14.41 -30.90
CA ASP A 86 -10.38 -12.96 -30.74
C ASP A 86 -11.74 -12.34 -31.07
N VAL A 87 -12.14 -11.29 -30.32
CA VAL A 87 -12.85 -10.14 -30.88
C VAL A 87 -12.65 -8.90 -30.01
N TYR A 88 -11.96 -7.93 -30.55
CA TYR A 88 -12.11 -6.51 -30.27
C TYR A 88 -13.52 -6.04 -30.59
N GLY A 89 -14.10 -5.20 -29.72
CA GLY A 89 -15.36 -4.53 -30.01
C GLY A 89 -15.45 -3.20 -29.26
N ALA A 90 -15.21 -2.14 -30.00
CA ALA A 90 -15.51 -0.78 -29.61
C ALA A 90 -17.02 -0.52 -29.62
N GLY A 91 -17.49 0.42 -28.83
CA GLY A 91 -18.72 1.10 -29.18
C GLY A 91 -19.57 1.64 -28.05
N VAL A 92 -19.66 2.97 -28.05
CA VAL A 92 -20.86 3.82 -27.89
C VAL A 92 -21.25 4.26 -26.49
N ALA A 93 -21.08 5.59 -26.29
CA ALA A 93 -21.80 6.40 -25.32
C ALA A 93 -23.28 6.55 -25.68
N PRO A 94 -24.14 6.87 -24.77
CA PRO A 94 -25.16 7.87 -25.04
C PRO A 94 -25.16 9.02 -24.03
N SER A 95 -25.32 10.19 -24.62
CA SER A 95 -25.76 11.44 -24.04
C SER A 95 -27.17 11.35 -23.48
N ALA A 96 -27.42 11.99 -22.34
CA ALA A 96 -28.75 12.46 -21.98
C ALA A 96 -28.64 13.71 -21.09
N GLU A 97 -29.38 14.70 -21.49
CA GLU A 97 -29.55 16.05 -21.00
C GLU A 97 -30.23 16.13 -19.63
N GLY A 98 -29.92 17.19 -18.94
CA GLY A 98 -30.33 18.04 -17.88
C GLY A 98 -31.52 17.72 -16.98
N PRO A 99 -31.76 18.52 -15.93
CA PRO A 99 -32.19 19.91 -16.06
C PRO A 99 -31.52 20.90 -15.10
N VAL A 100 -31.57 22.11 -15.54
CA VAL A 100 -31.26 23.38 -14.87
C VAL A 100 -32.20 23.58 -13.68
N TYR A 101 -31.66 23.93 -12.51
CA TYR A 101 -32.40 24.64 -11.48
C TYR A 101 -31.68 25.93 -11.08
N ASP A 102 -32.50 26.97 -11.11
CA ASP A 102 -32.20 28.36 -10.95
C ASP A 102 -31.81 28.74 -9.51
N ALA A 103 -31.14 29.86 -9.45
CA ALA A 103 -30.51 30.52 -8.35
C ALA A 103 -31.46 31.02 -7.25
N GLY A 104 -30.91 31.20 -6.10
CA GLY A 104 -31.33 32.27 -5.19
C GLY A 104 -31.26 31.89 -3.73
N THR A 105 -30.26 32.31 -3.07
CA THR A 105 -30.30 33.28 -1.95
C THR A 105 -28.96 33.23 -1.21
N GLY A 106 -28.31 34.37 -1.12
CA GLY A 106 -27.03 34.55 -0.46
C GLY A 106 -27.09 34.31 1.04
N VAL A 107 -26.16 33.51 1.49
CA VAL A 107 -25.74 33.49 2.88
C VAL A 107 -24.28 33.92 2.91
N GLN A 108 -24.02 35.06 3.52
CA GLN A 108 -22.68 35.58 3.75
C GLN A 108 -21.87 34.56 4.59
N ALA A 109 -20.85 34.00 4.01
CA ALA A 109 -19.87 33.18 4.72
C ALA A 109 -19.05 34.10 5.65
N ALA A 110 -19.04 33.79 6.93
CA ALA A 110 -18.11 34.38 7.89
C ALA A 110 -16.66 34.01 7.50
N PRO A 111 -15.69 34.92 7.77
CA PRO A 111 -14.31 34.66 7.35
C PRO A 111 -13.73 33.46 8.11
N ASN A 112 -13.31 32.48 7.33
CA ASN A 112 -12.61 31.32 7.80
C ASN A 112 -11.27 31.78 8.41
N ARG A 113 -11.13 31.73 9.72
CA ARG A 113 -9.85 31.96 10.40
C ARG A 113 -8.96 30.80 10.01
N HIS A 114 -7.96 31.07 9.19
CA HIS A 114 -6.86 30.14 8.94
C HIS A 114 -6.27 29.72 10.29
N ARG A 115 -6.55 28.49 10.72
CA ARG A 115 -5.78 27.88 11.80
C ARG A 115 -4.38 27.66 11.24
N GLU A 116 -3.40 28.41 11.73
CA GLU A 116 -2.00 28.16 11.45
C GLU A 116 -1.67 26.71 11.82
N ALA A 117 -1.08 25.97 10.88
CA ALA A 117 -0.61 24.63 11.15
C ALA A 117 0.43 24.70 12.27
N VAL A 118 0.12 24.15 13.43
CA VAL A 118 1.07 24.04 14.52
C VAL A 118 2.12 23.02 14.09
N THR A 119 3.32 23.51 13.79
CA THR A 119 4.48 22.65 13.56
C THR A 119 4.91 22.10 14.92
N VAL A 120 4.40 20.91 15.24
CA VAL A 120 4.88 20.18 16.41
C VAL A 120 6.20 19.53 16.01
N ALA A 121 7.30 20.01 16.57
CA ALA A 121 8.60 19.39 16.39
C ALA A 121 8.55 17.95 16.90
N VAL A 122 8.81 16.99 16.01
CA VAL A 122 8.97 15.57 16.39
C VAL A 122 10.26 15.49 17.23
N PRO A 123 10.25 14.93 18.45
CA PRO A 123 11.43 14.87 19.29
C PRO A 123 12.55 14.05 18.61
N GLU A 124 13.79 14.55 18.68
CA GLU A 124 14.96 13.85 18.16
C GLU A 124 15.13 12.46 18.78
N ALA A 125 15.31 11.46 17.94
CA ALA A 125 15.50 10.07 18.39
C ALA A 125 16.90 9.91 19.03
N ARG A 126 16.94 9.37 20.24
CA ARG A 126 18.20 8.93 20.86
C ARG A 126 18.76 7.72 20.10
N PRO A 127 20.12 7.62 19.90
CA PRO A 127 20.70 6.47 19.22
C PRO A 127 20.43 5.18 20.01
N ARG A 128 19.89 4.17 19.32
CA ARG A 128 19.64 2.85 19.90
C ARG A 128 20.96 2.08 20.01
N HIS A 129 21.31 1.66 21.23
CA HIS A 129 22.37 0.67 21.44
C HIS A 129 21.90 -0.69 20.92
N THR A 130 22.62 -1.27 19.97
CA THR A 130 22.40 -2.64 19.48
C THR A 130 22.90 -3.62 20.53
N THR A 131 21.98 -4.22 21.31
CA THR A 131 22.28 -5.37 22.18
C THR A 131 22.32 -6.67 21.36
N PRO A 132 23.19 -7.64 21.70
CA PRO A 132 23.23 -8.93 21.00
C PRO A 132 21.93 -9.72 21.18
N ARG A 133 21.39 -10.24 20.08
CA ARG A 133 20.10 -10.97 20.03
C ARG A 133 20.26 -12.40 20.61
N THR A 134 20.03 -12.59 21.89
CA THR A 134 19.94 -13.91 22.54
C THR A 134 18.60 -14.17 23.22
N ALA A 135 17.71 -13.18 23.29
CA ALA A 135 16.34 -13.35 23.82
C ALA A 135 15.34 -13.64 22.71
N ALA A 136 14.25 -14.33 23.02
CA ALA A 136 13.10 -14.46 22.14
C ALA A 136 12.62 -13.06 21.72
N PRO A 137 12.18 -12.86 20.47
CA PRO A 137 11.78 -11.52 20.01
C PRO A 137 10.67 -10.97 20.92
N ASP A 138 10.93 -9.81 21.51
CA ASP A 138 9.88 -9.07 22.20
C ASP A 138 8.98 -8.45 21.11
N MET A 139 7.90 -9.15 20.84
CA MET A 139 6.93 -8.75 19.83
C MET A 139 6.01 -7.64 20.32
N GLY A 140 6.11 -7.15 21.55
CA GLY A 140 5.32 -6.08 22.14
C GLY A 140 4.28 -5.36 21.25
N THR A 141 3.59 -4.37 21.73
CA THR A 141 2.66 -3.59 20.90
C THR A 141 3.43 -2.77 19.86
N PRO A 142 3.24 -3.02 18.55
CA PRO A 142 3.98 -2.33 17.51
C PRO A 142 3.55 -0.87 17.34
N ALA A 143 4.45 -0.02 16.84
CA ALA A 143 4.05 1.21 16.17
C ALA A 143 3.44 0.85 14.82
N THR A 144 2.17 1.12 14.61
CA THR A 144 1.48 0.82 13.33
C THR A 144 1.37 2.08 12.50
N LEU A 145 2.06 2.11 11.34
CA LEU A 145 1.92 3.18 10.37
C LEU A 145 0.85 2.80 9.34
N VAL A 146 -0.27 3.50 9.35
CA VAL A 146 -1.30 3.45 8.31
C VAL A 146 -0.91 4.49 7.27
N LEU A 147 -0.49 4.04 6.10
CA LEU A 147 0.05 4.88 5.03
C LEU A 147 -1.07 5.24 4.06
N LEU A 148 -1.38 6.52 3.93
CA LEU A 148 -2.39 7.03 3.03
C LEU A 148 -1.71 7.84 1.92
N ARG A 149 -1.85 7.42 0.66
CA ARG A 149 -1.51 8.27 -0.47
C ARG A 149 -2.54 9.40 -0.56
N HIS A 150 -2.09 10.63 -0.82
CA HIS A 150 -3.00 11.76 -1.06
C HIS A 150 -4.06 11.44 -2.12
N GLY A 151 -5.19 12.12 -2.06
CA GLY A 151 -6.24 12.06 -3.07
C GLY A 151 -5.76 12.53 -4.45
N GLU A 152 -6.56 12.32 -5.47
CA GLU A 152 -6.27 12.75 -6.84
C GLU A 152 -6.00 14.26 -6.93
N THR A 153 -5.02 14.64 -7.75
CA THR A 153 -4.75 16.01 -8.19
C THR A 153 -5.05 16.14 -9.69
N PRO A 154 -5.12 17.34 -10.28
CA PRO A 154 -5.26 17.49 -11.72
C PRO A 154 -4.18 16.78 -12.55
N LEU A 155 -2.97 16.58 -11.99
CA LEU A 155 -1.86 15.91 -12.65
C LEU A 155 -1.94 14.38 -12.59
N THR A 156 -2.74 13.82 -11.67
CA THR A 156 -2.82 12.38 -11.44
C THR A 156 -3.39 11.60 -12.63
N PRO A 157 -4.51 12.00 -13.27
CA PRO A 157 -5.03 11.33 -14.47
C PRO A 157 -4.07 11.40 -15.66
N GLU A 158 -3.33 12.49 -15.76
CA GLU A 158 -2.35 12.70 -16.83
C GLU A 158 -1.04 11.92 -16.63
N LYS A 159 -0.86 11.30 -15.46
CA LYS A 159 0.34 10.54 -15.07
C LYS A 159 1.62 11.38 -15.19
N ARG A 160 1.54 12.65 -14.78
CA ARG A 160 2.68 13.56 -14.76
C ARG A 160 3.47 13.43 -13.47
N PHE A 161 4.77 13.59 -13.55
CA PHE A 161 5.62 13.74 -12.38
C PHE A 161 5.17 14.97 -11.57
N SER A 162 4.94 14.78 -10.30
CA SER A 162 4.50 15.82 -9.37
C SER A 162 5.22 15.59 -8.04
N GLY A 163 6.44 16.06 -7.98
CA GLY A 163 7.32 15.90 -6.83
C GLY A 163 7.22 17.05 -5.83
N SER A 164 8.35 17.35 -5.21
CA SER A 164 8.51 18.42 -4.24
C SER A 164 9.25 19.65 -4.80
N GLY A 165 9.86 19.52 -5.98
CA GLY A 165 10.63 20.60 -6.62
C GLY A 165 9.83 21.46 -7.60
N GLY A 166 8.62 21.02 -7.97
CA GLY A 166 7.78 21.68 -8.97
C GLY A 166 6.57 22.40 -8.39
N SER A 167 5.46 22.37 -9.15
CA SER A 167 4.18 22.89 -8.69
C SER A 167 3.64 22.05 -7.52
N ASP A 168 2.97 22.69 -6.57
CA ASP A 168 2.30 22.01 -5.46
C ASP A 168 0.76 22.05 -5.66
N PRO A 169 0.20 21.16 -6.51
CA PRO A 169 -1.22 21.17 -6.81
C PRO A 169 -2.04 20.73 -5.61
N SER A 170 -3.15 21.42 -5.43
CA SER A 170 -4.25 21.02 -4.54
C SER A 170 -4.97 19.78 -5.08
N LEU A 171 -5.84 19.18 -4.25
CA LEU A 171 -6.70 18.07 -4.68
C LEU A 171 -7.67 18.51 -5.80
N SER A 172 -7.92 17.61 -6.74
CA SER A 172 -9.04 17.74 -7.68
C SER A 172 -10.39 17.59 -6.94
N PRO A 173 -11.53 17.92 -7.56
CA PRO A 173 -12.83 17.60 -6.98
C PRO A 173 -12.98 16.12 -6.62
N VAL A 174 -12.51 15.21 -7.50
CA VAL A 174 -12.47 13.78 -7.25
C VAL A 174 -11.56 13.45 -6.05
N GLY A 175 -10.39 14.08 -5.96
CA GLY A 175 -9.46 13.87 -4.84
C GLY A 175 -10.05 14.29 -3.50
N ARG A 176 -10.84 15.36 -3.45
CA ARG A 176 -11.55 15.77 -2.24
C ARG A 176 -12.63 14.78 -1.84
N GLU A 177 -13.38 14.23 -2.80
CA GLU A 177 -14.33 13.16 -2.55
C GLU A 177 -13.63 11.89 -2.02
N GLN A 178 -12.50 11.50 -2.62
CA GLN A 178 -11.69 10.40 -2.14
C GLN A 178 -11.21 10.62 -0.69
N ALA A 179 -10.75 11.82 -0.37
CA ALA A 179 -10.33 12.19 0.98
C ALA A 179 -11.49 12.11 2.00
N ALA A 180 -12.69 12.53 1.61
CA ALA A 180 -13.86 12.39 2.45
C ALA A 180 -14.24 10.92 2.70
N ARG A 181 -14.22 10.07 1.66
CA ARG A 181 -14.52 8.63 1.77
C ARG A 181 -13.51 7.90 2.67
N VAL A 182 -12.20 8.18 2.54
CA VAL A 182 -11.20 7.59 3.41
C VAL A 182 -11.34 8.07 4.86
N ALA A 183 -11.70 9.34 5.08
CA ALA A 183 -11.96 9.88 6.40
C ALA A 183 -13.11 9.13 7.10
N GLU A 184 -14.21 8.89 6.39
CA GLU A 184 -15.34 8.08 6.88
C GLU A 184 -14.92 6.64 7.20
N ALA A 185 -14.11 6.01 6.34
CA ALA A 185 -13.65 4.65 6.56
C ALA A 185 -12.75 4.53 7.79
N LEU A 186 -11.82 5.48 7.98
CA LEU A 186 -10.94 5.53 9.15
C LEU A 186 -11.71 5.84 10.43
N ALA A 187 -12.72 6.71 10.37
CA ALA A 187 -13.59 6.99 11.50
C ALA A 187 -14.37 5.75 11.97
N ARG A 188 -14.90 4.96 11.02
CA ARG A 188 -15.59 3.70 11.36
C ARG A 188 -14.65 2.68 12.00
N ARG A 189 -13.36 2.67 11.62
CA ARG A 189 -12.36 1.79 12.24
C ARG A 189 -11.97 2.22 13.64
N GLY A 190 -11.94 3.54 13.91
CA GLY A 190 -11.68 4.11 15.23
C GLY A 190 -10.28 3.80 15.80
N THR A 191 -9.30 3.50 14.95
CA THR A 191 -7.98 3.04 15.40
C THR A 191 -6.88 4.09 15.27
N ILE A 192 -7.12 5.18 14.54
CA ILE A 192 -6.11 6.24 14.33
C ILE A 192 -6.01 7.12 15.56
N GLU A 193 -4.81 7.29 16.08
CA GLU A 193 -4.53 8.06 17.29
C GLU A 193 -3.71 9.32 17.01
N VAL A 194 -3.01 9.36 15.86
CA VAL A 194 -2.12 10.45 15.46
C VAL A 194 -2.18 10.58 13.94
N ILE A 195 -2.11 11.81 13.44
CA ILE A 195 -2.00 12.11 12.00
C ILE A 195 -0.70 12.87 11.77
N VAL A 196 0.12 12.35 10.85
CA VAL A 196 1.35 13.02 10.36
C VAL A 196 1.27 13.11 8.85
N ALA A 197 1.51 14.29 8.29
CA ALA A 197 1.41 14.53 6.85
C ALA A 197 2.70 15.10 6.27
N SER A 198 2.95 14.83 5.00
CA SER A 198 3.88 15.59 4.18
C SER A 198 3.47 17.05 4.12
N PRO A 199 4.41 18.01 3.95
CA PRO A 199 4.10 19.45 3.89
C PRO A 199 3.33 19.88 2.64
N LEU A 200 3.28 19.05 1.58
CA LEU A 200 2.70 19.42 0.29
C LEU A 200 1.17 19.58 0.36
N ALA A 201 0.61 20.54 -0.38
CA ALA A 201 -0.79 20.94 -0.32
C ALA A 201 -1.75 19.75 -0.42
N ARG A 202 -1.56 18.88 -1.41
CA ARG A 202 -2.39 17.70 -1.66
C ARG A 202 -2.45 16.71 -0.49
N THR A 203 -1.34 16.54 0.24
CA THR A 203 -1.30 15.69 1.43
C THR A 203 -1.92 16.37 2.64
N ARG A 204 -1.70 17.66 2.80
CA ARG A 204 -2.33 18.46 3.87
C ARG A 204 -3.83 18.50 3.72
N GLU A 205 -4.37 18.75 2.51
CA GLU A 205 -5.82 18.71 2.26
C GLU A 205 -6.41 17.32 2.55
N THR A 206 -5.71 16.24 2.14
CA THR A 206 -6.15 14.87 2.44
C THR A 206 -6.13 14.60 3.95
N ALA A 207 -5.07 15.01 4.64
CA ALA A 207 -4.93 14.85 6.09
C ALA A 207 -5.98 15.65 6.87
N GLU A 208 -6.26 16.89 6.45
CA GLU A 208 -7.24 17.77 7.09
C GLU A 208 -8.66 17.21 7.01
N ALA A 209 -9.03 16.60 5.87
CA ALA A 209 -10.32 15.92 5.74
C ALA A 209 -10.46 14.78 6.78
N VAL A 210 -9.40 14.02 7.02
CA VAL A 210 -9.40 12.96 8.04
C VAL A 210 -9.38 13.56 9.45
N ALA A 211 -8.53 14.55 9.68
CA ALA A 211 -8.37 15.23 10.96
C ALA A 211 -9.68 15.83 11.46
N THR A 212 -10.39 16.55 10.59
CA THR A 212 -11.70 17.11 10.88
C THR A 212 -12.70 16.02 11.28
N ARG A 213 -12.69 14.88 10.60
CA ARG A 213 -13.62 13.78 10.86
C ARG A 213 -13.32 13.04 12.16
N LEU A 214 -12.03 12.94 12.54
CA LEU A 214 -11.58 12.23 13.73
C LEU A 214 -11.43 13.13 14.96
N GLY A 215 -11.46 14.46 14.81
CA GLY A 215 -11.18 15.41 15.88
C GLY A 215 -9.72 15.40 16.32
N LEU A 216 -8.79 15.13 15.40
CA LEU A 216 -7.35 15.08 15.66
C LEU A 216 -6.62 16.25 14.98
N ASP A 217 -5.45 16.61 15.51
CA ASP A 217 -4.56 17.57 14.87
C ASP A 217 -3.64 16.89 13.85
N VAL A 218 -3.19 17.66 12.84
CA VAL A 218 -2.23 17.20 11.83
C VAL A 218 -0.85 17.74 12.18
N ALA A 219 0.09 16.83 12.48
CA ALA A 219 1.51 17.15 12.53
C ALA A 219 2.10 17.09 11.10
N VAL A 220 3.09 17.92 10.82
CA VAL A 220 3.78 17.94 9.51
C VAL A 220 5.22 17.47 9.68
N ASP A 221 5.64 16.53 8.82
CA ASP A 221 7.01 16.03 8.74
C ASP A 221 7.55 16.17 7.30
N ASP A 222 8.56 17.01 7.13
CA ASP A 222 9.20 17.29 5.84
C ASP A 222 9.85 16.04 5.22
N GLY A 223 10.24 15.09 6.05
CA GLY A 223 10.75 13.80 5.61
C GLY A 223 9.76 12.94 4.83
N LEU A 224 8.47 13.29 4.83
CA LEU A 224 7.41 12.58 4.10
C LEU A 224 7.10 13.17 2.71
N ARG A 225 7.80 14.23 2.27
CA ARG A 225 7.57 14.84 0.96
C ARG A 225 7.82 13.86 -0.18
N GLU A 226 7.20 14.11 -1.34
CA GLU A 226 7.49 13.32 -2.55
C GLU A 226 8.94 13.55 -3.01
N THR A 227 9.44 12.66 -3.83
CA THR A 227 10.72 12.81 -4.52
C THR A 227 10.75 14.12 -5.31
N ASP A 228 11.85 14.83 -5.25
CA ASP A 228 12.12 15.92 -6.18
C ASP A 228 12.55 15.33 -7.53
N PHE A 229 11.75 15.56 -8.57
CA PHE A 229 12.02 15.04 -9.91
C PHE A 229 12.81 16.01 -10.80
N GLY A 230 13.31 17.12 -10.26
CA GLY A 230 14.12 18.09 -11.01
C GLY A 230 13.43 18.61 -12.26
N ALA A 231 14.11 18.55 -13.41
CA ALA A 231 13.55 19.01 -14.69
C ALA A 231 12.41 18.14 -15.26
N TRP A 232 12.09 17.03 -14.63
CA TRP A 232 10.99 16.16 -15.06
C TRP A 232 9.63 16.56 -14.47
N GLU A 233 9.62 17.52 -13.55
CA GLU A 233 8.38 18.02 -12.96
C GLU A 233 7.38 18.49 -14.02
N GLY A 234 6.14 18.02 -13.91
CA GLY A 234 5.06 18.31 -14.86
C GLY A 234 5.12 17.51 -16.18
N LEU A 235 6.16 16.73 -16.43
CA LEU A 235 6.26 15.86 -17.60
C LEU A 235 5.62 14.50 -17.31
N THR A 236 5.16 13.83 -18.38
CA THR A 236 4.79 12.42 -18.34
C THR A 236 6.03 11.53 -18.46
N PHE A 237 5.93 10.27 -18.08
CA PHE A 237 7.00 9.29 -18.26
C PHE A 237 7.46 9.16 -19.72
N ARG A 238 6.52 9.30 -20.66
CA ARG A 238 6.81 9.29 -22.10
C ARG A 238 7.60 10.53 -22.51
N GLU A 239 7.17 11.72 -22.12
CA GLU A 239 7.86 12.97 -22.43
C GLU A 239 9.28 13.01 -21.86
N VAL A 240 9.50 12.49 -20.65
CA VAL A 240 10.85 12.35 -20.07
C VAL A 240 11.70 11.39 -20.90
N ARG A 241 11.16 10.24 -21.31
CA ARG A 241 11.88 9.27 -22.14
C ARG A 241 12.27 9.85 -23.50
N GLU A 242 11.43 10.69 -24.08
CA GLU A 242 11.69 11.35 -25.36
C GLU A 242 12.73 12.45 -25.24
N ARG A 243 12.73 13.23 -24.14
CA ARG A 243 13.59 14.41 -23.95
C ARG A 243 14.92 14.08 -23.26
N HIS A 244 14.91 13.12 -22.34
CA HIS A 244 16.02 12.75 -21.46
C HIS A 244 16.20 11.23 -21.38
N PRO A 245 16.39 10.52 -22.52
CA PRO A 245 16.40 9.06 -22.55
C PRO A 245 17.52 8.43 -21.73
N GLU A 246 18.70 9.03 -21.74
CA GLU A 246 19.87 8.53 -21.01
C GLU A 246 19.72 8.69 -19.51
N ASP A 247 19.27 9.88 -19.04
CA ASP A 247 19.03 10.15 -17.63
C ASP A 247 17.91 9.25 -17.08
N MET A 248 16.84 9.05 -17.87
CA MET A 248 15.76 8.14 -17.50
C MET A 248 16.24 6.69 -17.39
N ALA A 249 17.07 6.23 -18.30
CA ALA A 249 17.64 4.89 -18.24
C ALA A 249 18.57 4.72 -17.04
N ALA A 250 19.41 5.71 -16.76
CA ALA A 250 20.27 5.73 -15.59
C ALA A 250 19.47 5.70 -14.29
N TRP A 251 18.44 6.56 -14.16
CA TRP A 251 17.58 6.64 -12.96
C TRP A 251 16.80 5.36 -12.69
N LEU A 252 16.40 4.63 -13.73
CA LEU A 252 15.72 3.34 -13.59
C LEU A 252 16.68 2.20 -13.25
N GLY A 253 17.95 2.30 -13.65
CA GLY A 253 18.96 1.24 -13.49
C GLY A 253 19.90 1.44 -12.31
N ASP A 254 20.07 2.68 -11.83
CA ASP A 254 20.97 3.03 -10.73
C ASP A 254 20.23 3.89 -9.70
N GLN A 255 20.23 3.43 -8.45
CA GLN A 255 19.58 4.12 -7.34
C GLN A 255 20.25 5.45 -6.96
N ALA A 256 21.53 5.62 -7.25
CA ALA A 256 22.26 6.84 -7.00
C ALA A 256 22.06 7.89 -8.08
N ALA A 257 21.50 7.50 -9.24
CA ALA A 257 21.23 8.41 -10.32
C ALA A 257 20.09 9.38 -9.96
N ARG A 258 20.31 10.66 -10.28
CA ARG A 258 19.32 11.72 -10.08
C ARG A 258 18.59 12.04 -11.39
N PRO A 259 17.37 12.57 -11.31
CA PRO A 259 16.70 13.14 -12.47
C PRO A 259 17.52 14.27 -13.13
N THR A 260 17.28 14.53 -14.41
CA THR A 260 17.88 15.66 -15.13
C THR A 260 17.68 16.96 -14.36
N GLY A 261 18.73 17.78 -14.28
CA GLY A 261 18.67 19.09 -13.63
C GLY A 261 18.69 19.05 -12.10
N GLY A 262 19.00 17.92 -11.49
CA GLY A 262 19.07 17.75 -10.03
C GLY A 262 17.93 16.88 -9.50
N GLY A 263 17.40 17.23 -8.34
CA GLY A 263 16.36 16.40 -7.69
C GLY A 263 16.94 15.32 -6.79
N GLU A 264 16.10 14.38 -6.34
CA GLU A 264 16.49 13.30 -5.43
C GLU A 264 16.65 11.97 -6.19
N SER A 265 17.75 11.26 -5.90
CA SER A 265 17.90 9.85 -6.28
C SER A 265 17.05 8.94 -5.37
N PHE A 266 16.78 7.71 -5.81
CA PHE A 266 16.09 6.73 -4.96
C PHE A 266 16.86 6.37 -3.69
N ALA A 267 18.20 6.43 -3.73
CA ALA A 267 19.03 6.21 -2.54
C ALA A 267 18.80 7.31 -1.51
N GLU A 268 18.81 8.58 -1.90
CA GLU A 268 18.55 9.72 -1.02
C GLU A 268 17.15 9.70 -0.43
N VAL A 269 16.14 9.36 -1.26
CA VAL A 269 14.79 9.16 -0.77
C VAL A 269 14.73 8.01 0.25
N ALA A 270 15.45 6.90 0.02
CA ALA A 270 15.48 5.77 0.94
C ALA A 270 16.11 6.14 2.29
N GLU A 271 17.19 6.90 2.29
CA GLU A 271 17.83 7.40 3.52
C GLU A 271 16.91 8.34 4.31
N ARG A 272 16.30 9.32 3.63
CA ARG A 272 15.36 10.25 4.22
C ARG A 272 14.15 9.52 4.83
N ILE A 273 13.59 8.57 4.10
CA ILE A 273 12.43 7.80 4.55
C ILE A 273 12.80 6.84 5.69
N ALA A 274 13.99 6.23 5.67
CA ALA A 274 14.45 5.40 6.78
C ALA A 274 14.59 6.22 8.06
N ALA A 275 15.22 7.39 7.99
CA ALA A 275 15.34 8.30 9.13
C ALA A 275 13.96 8.76 9.64
N THR A 276 13.03 9.08 8.72
CA THR A 276 11.66 9.47 9.07
C THR A 276 10.90 8.34 9.74
N ARG A 277 10.98 7.10 9.20
CA ARG A 277 10.42 5.90 9.83
C ARG A 277 10.93 5.74 11.27
N ASP A 278 12.23 5.85 11.49
CA ASP A 278 12.83 5.64 12.80
C ASP A 278 12.36 6.71 13.81
N ARG A 279 12.25 7.97 13.39
CA ARG A 279 11.65 9.03 14.21
C ARG A 279 10.20 8.72 14.58
N LEU A 280 9.37 8.40 13.58
CA LEU A 280 7.94 8.15 13.78
C LEU A 280 7.71 6.91 14.66
N THR A 281 8.42 5.81 14.41
CA THR A 281 8.25 4.58 15.20
C THR A 281 8.75 4.73 16.64
N SER A 282 9.76 5.57 16.86
CA SER A 282 10.26 5.90 18.19
C SER A 282 9.31 6.83 18.96
N ALA A 283 8.83 7.90 18.29
CA ALA A 283 7.94 8.90 18.90
C ALA A 283 6.56 8.31 19.24
N TYR A 284 6.09 7.37 18.41
CA TYR A 284 4.75 6.80 18.51
C TYR A 284 4.76 5.29 18.77
N ALA A 285 5.70 4.81 19.59
CA ALA A 285 5.77 3.40 19.96
C ALA A 285 4.45 2.92 20.56
N GLY A 286 3.94 1.78 20.07
CA GLY A 286 2.69 1.18 20.54
C GLY A 286 1.41 1.88 20.05
N ARG A 287 1.52 2.90 19.21
CA ARG A 287 0.36 3.68 18.69
C ARG A 287 0.11 3.40 17.21
N THR A 288 -1.12 3.74 16.78
CA THR A 288 -1.51 3.71 15.37
C THR A 288 -1.49 5.12 14.78
N VAL A 289 -0.58 5.34 13.86
CA VAL A 289 -0.32 6.64 13.22
C VAL A 289 -0.80 6.62 11.77
N LEU A 290 -1.65 7.55 11.39
CA LEU A 290 -1.93 7.82 9.98
C LEU A 290 -0.81 8.69 9.40
N VAL A 291 -0.13 8.17 8.39
CA VAL A 291 0.91 8.88 7.63
C VAL A 291 0.37 9.23 6.25
N VAL A 292 0.11 10.51 5.99
CA VAL A 292 -0.39 10.98 4.70
C VAL A 292 0.80 11.45 3.85
N SER A 293 1.05 10.72 2.76
CA SER A 293 2.24 10.93 1.94
C SER A 293 1.97 10.64 0.46
N HIS A 294 2.99 10.25 -0.28
CA HIS A 294 3.01 10.14 -1.73
C HIS A 294 3.47 8.75 -2.19
N VAL A 295 3.56 8.56 -3.51
CA VAL A 295 3.87 7.25 -4.11
C VAL A 295 5.24 6.74 -3.69
N THR A 296 6.30 7.53 -3.91
CA THR A 296 7.67 7.04 -3.68
C THR A 296 7.97 6.84 -2.20
N PRO A 297 7.63 7.76 -1.29
CA PRO A 297 7.80 7.56 0.15
C PRO A 297 7.07 6.33 0.68
N ILE A 298 5.79 6.12 0.29
CA ILE A 298 5.01 4.98 0.77
C ILE A 298 5.61 3.66 0.25
N LYS A 299 5.93 3.57 -1.05
CA LYS A 299 6.59 2.39 -1.62
C LYS A 299 7.94 2.12 -0.93
N THR A 300 8.68 3.16 -0.59
CA THR A 300 9.96 3.04 0.12
C THR A 300 9.76 2.50 1.54
N LEU A 301 8.77 2.97 2.29
CA LEU A 301 8.43 2.43 3.62
C LEU A 301 8.08 0.94 3.54
N VAL A 302 7.25 0.55 2.58
CA VAL A 302 6.86 -0.86 2.36
C VAL A 302 8.07 -1.70 1.96
N ARG A 303 8.92 -1.20 1.04
CA ARG A 303 10.14 -1.88 0.62
C ARG A 303 11.09 -2.13 1.79
N LEU A 304 11.33 -1.11 2.60
CA LEU A 304 12.20 -1.22 3.79
C LEU A 304 11.66 -2.22 4.81
N ALA A 305 10.34 -2.24 5.02
CA ALA A 305 9.68 -3.18 5.92
C ALA A 305 9.81 -4.63 5.45
N LEU A 306 9.79 -4.86 4.14
CA LEU A 306 9.95 -6.18 3.53
C LEU A 306 11.42 -6.62 3.41
N GLY A 307 12.39 -5.73 3.64
CA GLY A 307 13.79 -5.99 3.30
C GLY A 307 13.97 -6.26 1.80
N ALA A 308 13.09 -5.71 0.97
CA ALA A 308 13.09 -5.96 -0.46
C ALA A 308 14.16 -5.12 -1.18
N PRO A 309 14.68 -5.62 -2.31
CA PRO A 309 15.65 -4.87 -3.09
C PRO A 309 14.97 -3.65 -3.73
N PRO A 310 15.75 -2.66 -4.17
CA PRO A 310 15.25 -1.38 -4.67
C PRO A 310 14.32 -1.49 -5.86
N GLU A 311 14.54 -2.42 -6.76
CA GLU A 311 13.71 -2.66 -7.94
C GLU A 311 12.26 -3.03 -7.57
N ALA A 312 12.01 -3.40 -6.31
CA ALA A 312 10.68 -3.66 -5.80
C ALA A 312 9.77 -2.41 -5.85
N LEU A 313 10.33 -1.19 -5.87
CA LEU A 313 9.57 0.05 -6.03
C LEU A 313 8.74 0.06 -7.31
N PHE A 314 9.26 -0.54 -8.39
CA PHE A 314 8.58 -0.62 -9.69
C PHE A 314 7.58 -1.78 -9.80
N ARG A 315 7.49 -2.63 -8.77
CA ARG A 315 6.59 -3.80 -8.72
C ARG A 315 5.39 -3.60 -7.81
N MET A 316 5.23 -2.41 -7.26
CA MET A 316 4.11 -2.02 -6.41
C MET A 316 3.29 -0.95 -7.10
N ASP A 317 1.96 -1.07 -7.05
CA ASP A 317 1.04 0.00 -7.42
C ASP A 317 0.48 0.68 -6.18
N LEU A 318 0.19 1.97 -6.31
CA LEU A 318 -0.52 2.75 -5.30
C LEU A 318 -1.52 3.68 -5.99
N ALA A 319 -2.81 3.42 -5.80
CA ALA A 319 -3.88 4.28 -6.27
C ALA A 319 -3.97 5.58 -5.42
N ALA A 320 -4.55 6.64 -5.98
CA ALA A 320 -4.87 7.83 -5.20
C ALA A 320 -5.80 7.47 -4.03
N ALA A 321 -5.57 8.07 -2.88
CA ALA A 321 -6.26 7.81 -1.61
C ALA A 321 -6.25 6.33 -1.17
N SER A 322 -5.32 5.49 -1.66
CA SER A 322 -5.18 4.12 -1.21
C SER A 322 -4.55 4.05 0.18
N LEU A 323 -4.94 3.02 0.93
CA LEU A 323 -4.40 2.68 2.25
C LEU A 323 -3.42 1.52 2.17
N SER A 324 -2.32 1.66 2.89
CA SER A 324 -1.39 0.57 3.20
C SER A 324 -1.11 0.57 4.70
N ALA A 325 -0.62 -0.52 5.28
CA ALA A 325 -0.32 -0.58 6.70
C ALA A 325 0.92 -1.42 6.98
N VAL A 326 1.80 -0.88 7.82
CA VAL A 326 3.01 -1.54 8.28
C VAL A 326 3.10 -1.44 9.79
N ALA A 327 3.31 -2.57 10.45
CA ALA A 327 3.59 -2.63 11.89
C ALA A 327 5.09 -2.77 12.11
N TYR A 328 5.65 -1.92 12.98
CA TYR A 328 7.06 -1.95 13.39
C TYR A 328 7.16 -2.32 14.86
N TYR A 329 7.93 -3.34 15.17
CA TYR A 329 8.09 -3.87 16.51
C TYR A 329 9.37 -3.36 17.19
N ALA A 330 9.40 -3.42 18.51
CA ALA A 330 10.52 -2.92 19.30
C ALA A 330 11.86 -3.63 19.02
N ASP A 331 11.81 -4.89 18.55
CA ASP A 331 12.96 -5.70 18.17
C ASP A 331 13.53 -5.37 16.79
N GLY A 332 12.93 -4.39 16.07
CA GLY A 332 13.32 -3.96 14.73
C GLY A 332 12.67 -4.76 13.60
N ASN A 333 11.86 -5.77 13.90
CA ASN A 333 11.07 -6.47 12.88
C ASN A 333 9.92 -5.58 12.37
N ALA A 334 9.43 -5.87 11.16
CA ALA A 334 8.29 -5.20 10.57
C ALA A 334 7.36 -6.21 9.89
N SER A 335 6.08 -5.84 9.78
CA SER A 335 5.07 -6.64 9.09
C SER A 335 4.21 -5.74 8.21
N VAL A 336 4.21 -5.98 6.90
CA VAL A 336 3.28 -5.34 5.96
C VAL A 336 1.94 -6.05 6.09
N ARG A 337 0.91 -5.35 6.55
CA ARG A 337 -0.42 -5.90 6.83
C ARG A 337 -1.42 -5.62 5.72
N LEU A 338 -1.18 -4.54 4.96
CA LEU A 338 -2.06 -4.08 3.90
C LEU A 338 -1.23 -3.35 2.85
N LEU A 339 -1.57 -3.50 1.57
CA LEU A 339 -0.97 -2.73 0.49
C LEU A 339 -2.04 -2.33 -0.53
N ASN A 340 -2.09 -1.02 -0.85
CA ASN A 340 -2.91 -0.45 -1.91
C ASN A 340 -4.42 -0.78 -1.81
N ASP A 341 -4.99 -0.77 -0.60
CA ASP A 341 -6.44 -0.97 -0.42
C ASP A 341 -7.22 0.28 -0.84
N THR A 342 -8.19 0.08 -1.71
CA THR A 342 -9.12 1.09 -2.23
C THR A 342 -10.58 0.72 -1.97
N SER A 343 -10.85 -0.24 -1.11
CA SER A 343 -12.20 -0.75 -0.84
C SER A 343 -13.17 0.33 -0.35
N HIS A 344 -12.64 1.34 0.35
CA HIS A 344 -13.39 2.49 0.85
C HIS A 344 -13.79 3.52 -0.23
N LEU A 345 -13.27 3.39 -1.45
CA LEU A 345 -13.58 4.28 -2.58
C LEU A 345 -14.72 3.76 -3.47
N ARG A 346 -15.25 2.59 -3.16
CA ARG A 346 -16.33 1.93 -3.92
C ARG A 346 -17.72 2.28 -3.38
#